data_1c2f68b0a4a2566a4d1824b32e166231
#
_entry.id   1c2f68b0a4a2566a4d1824b32e166231
#
_cell.length_a   1.000
_cell.length_b   1.000
_cell.length_c   1.000
_cell.angle_alpha   90.00
_cell.angle_beta   90.00
_cell.angle_gamma   90.00
#
_symmetry.space_group_name_H-M   'P 1'
#
loop_
_entity.id
_entity.type
_entity.pdbx_description
1 polymer ?
#
loop_
_entity_poly.entity_id
_entity_poly.type
_entity_poly.pdbx_seq_one_letter_code
_entity_poly.pdbx_strand_id
1 'polypeptide(L)'
;MRGLFRQATSMEFEDYLALAFGVLVFYDNLDPEDVGNAPVGVQRSAWLSETLIAAETRDRLWTQLSLPLDRYRDEVRSEWERSGDAGRWAAMRVFSEHPMIEFPDGSLVCVSRRLLRDRFTHGMYWIIANSLIGNARNTFTNFFGEVFEEYIRRCMLRSLGRGFHARVTYGPRTRPLVDGALVTPRSLALMESKAARLLLRAREIGAEADLQASVERVLEEAAAQLADGIRAGQDGQLVGLGVHGETRYYPIIVTYDPLPAHPFALELYDRILYRDGRLGGANVRPVTLMNTRDVESLEAIVGGGEEWPDFLFRKHTPRYRYLPFHNYVYERFPGGIPKNPYLAARWRRVGEMIGMRLFAEPLTAAEYPRPRRMRGRRGRRR
;
A
#
# COMPACT_ATOMS: atom_id res chain seq x y z
N MET A 1 -16.85 3.77 9.47
CA MET A 1 -16.26 2.64 8.74
C MET A 1 -16.73 1.28 9.27
N ARG A 2 -16.59 0.94 10.57
CA ARG A 2 -17.05 -0.34 11.15
C ARG A 2 -18.52 -0.64 10.87
N GLY A 3 -19.44 0.35 11.07
CA GLY A 3 -20.86 0.17 10.79
C GLY A 3 -21.17 -0.13 9.32
N LEU A 4 -20.49 0.56 8.39
CA LEU A 4 -20.63 0.28 6.95
C LEU A 4 -20.10 -1.10 6.58
N PHE A 5 -18.97 -1.51 7.19
CA PHE A 5 -18.41 -2.84 6.99
C PHE A 5 -19.38 -3.92 7.48
N ARG A 6 -19.92 -3.77 8.69
CA ARG A 6 -20.92 -4.69 9.24
C ARG A 6 -22.19 -4.74 8.37
N GLN A 7 -22.63 -3.61 7.85
CA GLN A 7 -23.78 -3.57 6.92
C GLN A 7 -23.49 -4.35 5.62
N ALA A 8 -22.26 -4.23 5.09
CA ALA A 8 -21.85 -4.88 3.85
C ALA A 8 -21.57 -6.38 4.01
N THR A 9 -21.14 -6.83 5.19
CA THR A 9 -20.61 -8.19 5.40
C THR A 9 -21.41 -9.02 6.40
N SER A 10 -22.28 -8.38 7.20
CA SER A 10 -22.93 -8.96 8.37
C SER A 10 -21.93 -9.50 9.43
N MET A 11 -20.69 -8.98 9.43
CA MET A 11 -19.63 -9.35 10.36
C MET A 11 -19.11 -8.14 11.12
N GLU A 12 -18.66 -8.34 12.35
CA GLU A 12 -17.87 -7.31 13.04
C GLU A 12 -16.50 -7.20 12.38
N PHE A 13 -15.99 -5.97 12.31
CA PHE A 13 -14.74 -5.68 11.63
C PHE A 13 -13.54 -6.38 12.27
N GLU A 14 -13.54 -6.47 13.59
CA GLU A 14 -12.51 -7.12 14.39
C GLU A 14 -12.47 -8.63 14.14
N ASP A 15 -13.62 -9.28 14.09
CA ASP A 15 -13.71 -10.71 13.80
C ASP A 15 -13.23 -11.01 12.38
N TYR A 16 -13.61 -10.18 11.41
CA TYR A 16 -13.12 -10.30 10.03
C TYR A 16 -11.59 -10.19 9.97
N LEU A 17 -11.01 -9.18 10.64
CA LEU A 17 -9.56 -9.01 10.66
C LEU A 17 -8.84 -10.19 11.32
N ALA A 18 -9.38 -10.68 12.43
CA ALA A 18 -8.80 -11.82 13.13
C ALA A 18 -8.83 -13.08 12.26
N LEU A 19 -9.97 -13.40 11.65
CA LEU A 19 -10.10 -14.53 10.73
C LEU A 19 -9.22 -14.37 9.50
N ALA A 20 -9.21 -13.19 8.88
CA ALA A 20 -8.35 -12.86 7.73
C ALA A 20 -6.87 -13.10 8.07
N PHE A 21 -6.45 -12.67 9.26
CA PHE A 21 -5.09 -12.90 9.74
C PHE A 21 -4.80 -14.40 9.90
N GLY A 22 -5.69 -15.16 10.52
CA GLY A 22 -5.54 -16.63 10.68
C GLY A 22 -5.41 -17.33 9.33
N VAL A 23 -6.23 -16.96 8.35
CA VAL A 23 -6.16 -17.48 6.98
C VAL A 23 -4.82 -17.14 6.31
N LEU A 24 -4.37 -15.89 6.41
CA LEU A 24 -3.09 -15.47 5.82
C LEU A 24 -1.90 -16.17 6.47
N VAL A 25 -1.88 -16.28 7.80
CA VAL A 25 -0.83 -17.00 8.53
C VAL A 25 -0.76 -18.46 8.11
N PHE A 26 -1.91 -19.12 7.94
CA PHE A 26 -1.96 -20.49 7.45
C PHE A 26 -1.29 -20.61 6.08
N TYR A 27 -1.68 -19.79 5.10
CA TYR A 27 -1.13 -19.87 3.75
C TYR A 27 0.33 -19.39 3.65
N ASP A 28 0.77 -18.45 4.48
CA ASP A 28 2.16 -17.96 4.47
C ASP A 28 3.13 -18.96 5.13
N ASN A 29 2.64 -19.85 5.99
CA ASN A 29 3.44 -20.91 6.63
C ASN A 29 3.41 -22.27 5.89
N LEU A 30 2.67 -22.39 4.78
CA LEU A 30 2.75 -23.59 3.96
C LEU A 30 4.12 -23.69 3.30
N ASP A 31 4.76 -24.85 3.46
CA ASP A 31 6.03 -25.12 2.79
C ASP A 31 5.86 -25.03 1.27
N PRO A 32 6.76 -24.35 0.53
CA PRO A 32 6.75 -24.36 -0.92
C PRO A 32 6.77 -25.78 -1.54
N GLU A 33 7.37 -26.75 -0.88
CA GLU A 33 7.38 -28.16 -1.32
C GLU A 33 6.01 -28.82 -1.19
N ASP A 34 5.22 -28.47 -0.17
CA ASP A 34 3.85 -28.95 0.00
C ASP A 34 2.90 -28.39 -1.07
N VAL A 35 3.21 -27.20 -1.61
CA VAL A 35 2.39 -26.50 -2.62
C VAL A 35 2.60 -27.06 -4.02
N GLY A 36 3.76 -27.71 -4.28
CA GLY A 36 4.10 -28.28 -5.59
C GLY A 36 3.30 -29.52 -5.96
N ASN A 37 2.70 -30.21 -4.99
CA ASN A 37 2.14 -31.56 -5.17
C ASN A 37 0.62 -31.67 -5.11
N ALA A 38 -0.10 -30.70 -4.52
CA ALA A 38 -1.57 -30.63 -4.59
C ALA A 38 -2.09 -29.25 -4.14
N PRO A 39 -3.23 -28.78 -4.66
CA PRO A 39 -3.89 -27.64 -4.06
C PRO A 39 -4.26 -27.98 -2.63
N VAL A 40 -3.74 -27.21 -1.67
CA VAL A 40 -4.04 -27.43 -0.25
C VAL A 40 -5.49 -27.05 0.00
N GLY A 41 -6.36 -28.06 -0.02
CA GLY A 41 -7.76 -27.94 0.37
C GLY A 41 -7.88 -27.98 1.88
N VAL A 42 -8.69 -27.10 2.44
CA VAL A 42 -9.04 -27.11 3.87
C VAL A 42 -10.54 -27.37 4.01
N GLN A 43 -10.93 -28.17 5.00
CA GLN A 43 -12.33 -28.44 5.25
C GLN A 43 -13.00 -27.21 5.87
N ARG A 44 -14.03 -26.67 5.20
CA ARG A 44 -14.77 -25.48 5.63
C ARG A 44 -15.23 -25.56 7.09
N SER A 45 -15.77 -26.69 7.50
CA SER A 45 -16.32 -26.91 8.83
C SER A 45 -15.24 -26.94 9.93
N ALA A 46 -14.06 -27.46 9.61
CA ALA A 46 -12.96 -27.64 10.55
C ALA A 46 -11.99 -26.46 10.60
N TRP A 47 -11.91 -25.68 9.51
CA TRP A 47 -10.91 -24.63 9.42
C TRP A 47 -11.18 -23.48 10.40
N LEU A 48 -10.17 -23.12 11.16
CA LEU A 48 -10.24 -22.12 12.23
C LEU A 48 -11.26 -22.48 13.34
N SER A 49 -11.63 -23.77 13.48
CA SER A 49 -12.56 -24.24 14.54
C SER A 49 -11.99 -24.02 15.95
N GLU A 50 -10.67 -24.05 16.10
CA GLU A 50 -9.96 -23.82 17.36
C GLU A 50 -9.88 -22.32 17.77
N THR A 51 -10.42 -21.41 16.94
CA THR A 51 -10.44 -19.98 17.27
C THR A 51 -11.59 -19.67 18.23
N LEU A 52 -11.46 -18.55 18.98
CA LEU A 52 -12.51 -18.06 19.87
C LEU A 52 -13.72 -17.44 19.13
N ILE A 53 -13.67 -17.42 17.78
CA ILE A 53 -14.69 -16.81 16.95
C ILE A 53 -15.83 -17.80 16.67
N ALA A 54 -17.06 -17.34 16.80
CA ALA A 54 -18.25 -18.17 16.62
C ALA A 54 -18.31 -18.83 15.23
N ALA A 55 -18.85 -20.04 15.16
CA ALA A 55 -18.96 -20.83 13.93
C ALA A 55 -19.72 -20.08 12.83
N GLU A 56 -20.82 -19.40 13.18
CA GLU A 56 -21.61 -18.62 12.22
C GLU A 56 -20.80 -17.46 11.61
N THR A 57 -19.90 -16.85 12.37
CA THR A 57 -19.04 -15.76 11.88
C THR A 57 -17.98 -16.32 10.93
N ARG A 58 -17.39 -17.47 11.24
CA ARG A 58 -16.48 -18.18 10.33
C ARG A 58 -17.18 -18.55 9.02
N ASP A 59 -18.39 -19.05 9.11
CA ASP A 59 -19.19 -19.45 7.97
C ASP A 59 -19.55 -18.29 7.04
N ARG A 60 -19.84 -17.10 7.61
CA ARG A 60 -20.03 -15.86 6.85
C ARG A 60 -18.76 -15.45 6.11
N LEU A 61 -17.59 -15.59 6.71
CA LEU A 61 -16.32 -15.33 6.03
C LEU A 61 -16.17 -16.22 4.81
N TRP A 62 -16.37 -17.55 4.98
CA TRP A 62 -16.24 -18.49 3.86
C TRP A 62 -17.22 -18.17 2.74
N THR A 63 -18.47 -17.84 3.06
CA THR A 63 -19.48 -17.42 2.09
C THR A 63 -19.06 -16.18 1.30
N GLN A 64 -18.26 -15.30 1.89
CA GLN A 64 -17.74 -14.12 1.20
C GLN A 64 -16.49 -14.38 0.36
N LEU A 65 -15.72 -15.41 0.72
CA LEU A 65 -14.45 -15.70 0.06
C LEU A 65 -14.55 -16.80 -1.00
N SER A 66 -15.60 -17.61 -0.96
CA SER A 66 -15.72 -18.78 -1.83
C SER A 66 -17.03 -18.79 -2.60
N LEU A 67 -16.99 -19.50 -3.72
CA LEU A 67 -18.18 -19.94 -4.46
C LEU A 67 -18.11 -21.45 -4.66
N PRO A 68 -19.25 -22.17 -4.67
CA PRO A 68 -19.31 -23.53 -5.16
C PRO A 68 -18.74 -23.67 -6.57
N LEU A 69 -18.04 -24.75 -6.85
CA LEU A 69 -17.30 -24.94 -8.12
C LEU A 69 -18.14 -24.64 -9.37
N ASP A 70 -19.41 -25.10 -9.40
CA ASP A 70 -20.27 -24.90 -10.57
C ASP A 70 -20.63 -23.42 -10.74
N ARG A 71 -21.02 -22.75 -9.66
CA ARG A 71 -21.26 -21.29 -9.69
C ARG A 71 -20.01 -20.51 -10.07
N TYR A 72 -18.85 -20.95 -9.59
CA TYR A 72 -17.57 -20.33 -9.92
C TYR A 72 -17.31 -20.36 -11.44
N ARG A 73 -17.54 -21.54 -12.05
CA ARG A 73 -17.41 -21.70 -13.53
C ARG A 73 -18.38 -20.81 -14.31
N ASP A 74 -19.62 -20.71 -13.85
CA ASP A 74 -20.66 -19.91 -14.51
C ASP A 74 -20.35 -18.41 -14.42
N GLU A 75 -19.92 -17.92 -13.26
CA GLU A 75 -19.51 -16.53 -13.06
C GLU A 75 -18.28 -16.16 -13.91
N VAL A 76 -17.26 -17.04 -13.97
CA VAL A 76 -16.07 -16.83 -14.81
C VAL A 76 -16.45 -16.82 -16.29
N ARG A 77 -17.32 -17.73 -16.74
CA ARG A 77 -17.82 -17.74 -18.13
C ARG A 77 -18.56 -16.46 -18.45
N SER A 78 -19.48 -16.05 -17.59
CA SER A 78 -20.24 -14.82 -17.76
C SER A 78 -19.36 -13.57 -17.77
N GLU A 79 -18.31 -13.54 -16.95
CA GLU A 79 -17.33 -12.45 -16.98
C GLU A 79 -16.55 -12.42 -18.29
N TRP A 80 -16.13 -13.56 -18.78
CA TRP A 80 -15.44 -13.70 -20.06
C TRP A 80 -16.28 -13.22 -21.24
N GLU A 81 -17.55 -13.62 -21.28
CA GLU A 81 -18.48 -13.21 -22.33
C GLU A 81 -18.71 -11.70 -22.34
N ARG A 82 -18.82 -11.09 -21.15
CA ARG A 82 -18.96 -9.62 -21.00
C ARG A 82 -17.73 -8.83 -21.36
N SER A 83 -16.54 -9.39 -21.14
CA SER A 83 -15.26 -8.68 -21.31
C SER A 83 -14.82 -8.54 -22.77
N GLY A 84 -15.41 -9.31 -23.70
CA GLY A 84 -14.96 -9.36 -25.09
C GLY A 84 -13.53 -9.89 -25.27
N ASP A 85 -13.05 -9.95 -26.50
CA ASP A 85 -11.74 -10.59 -26.79
C ASP A 85 -10.54 -9.88 -26.16
N ALA A 86 -10.55 -8.56 -26.13
CA ALA A 86 -9.46 -7.76 -25.56
C ALA A 86 -9.40 -7.83 -24.03
N GLY A 87 -10.53 -8.03 -23.36
CA GLY A 87 -10.63 -8.06 -21.90
C GLY A 87 -10.51 -9.45 -21.27
N ARG A 88 -10.60 -10.52 -22.04
CA ARG A 88 -10.61 -11.90 -21.52
C ARG A 88 -9.39 -12.26 -20.64
N TRP A 89 -8.21 -11.79 -21.02
CA TRP A 89 -6.97 -12.04 -20.28
C TRP A 89 -6.85 -11.27 -18.97
N ALA A 90 -7.66 -10.23 -18.81
CA ALA A 90 -7.68 -9.38 -17.64
C ALA A 90 -8.93 -9.59 -16.76
N ALA A 91 -9.82 -10.51 -17.15
CA ALA A 91 -11.05 -10.83 -16.42
C ALA A 91 -10.71 -11.56 -15.11
N MET A 92 -10.49 -10.77 -14.03
CA MET A 92 -10.03 -11.26 -12.73
C MET A 92 -11.01 -10.93 -11.60
N ARG A 93 -12.22 -10.41 -11.92
CA ARG A 93 -13.18 -9.96 -10.90
C ARG A 93 -13.59 -11.11 -9.98
N VAL A 94 -14.06 -12.23 -10.58
CA VAL A 94 -14.51 -13.39 -9.80
C VAL A 94 -13.40 -13.93 -8.90
N PHE A 95 -12.16 -14.01 -9.41
CA PHE A 95 -11.00 -14.46 -8.64
C PHE A 95 -10.62 -13.48 -7.53
N SER A 96 -10.85 -12.19 -7.74
CA SER A 96 -10.55 -11.15 -6.74
C SER A 96 -11.62 -11.06 -5.65
N GLU A 97 -12.89 -11.25 -6.03
CA GLU A 97 -14.01 -11.23 -5.08
C GLU A 97 -14.12 -12.53 -4.30
N HIS A 98 -13.90 -13.68 -4.96
CA HIS A 98 -13.96 -15.02 -4.40
C HIS A 98 -12.67 -15.79 -4.66
N PRO A 99 -11.59 -15.52 -3.91
CA PRO A 99 -10.29 -16.14 -4.15
C PRO A 99 -10.22 -17.63 -3.76
N MET A 100 -11.35 -18.22 -3.39
CA MET A 100 -11.47 -19.63 -2.99
C MET A 100 -12.58 -20.33 -3.75
N ILE A 101 -12.37 -21.61 -4.06
CA ILE A 101 -13.37 -22.49 -4.65
C ILE A 101 -13.83 -23.49 -3.58
N GLU A 102 -15.14 -23.65 -3.44
CA GLU A 102 -15.73 -24.67 -2.59
C GLU A 102 -16.11 -25.89 -3.43
N PHE A 103 -15.55 -27.05 -3.06
CA PHE A 103 -15.85 -28.32 -3.71
C PHE A 103 -17.04 -29.03 -3.05
N PRO A 104 -17.66 -30.02 -3.73
CA PRO A 104 -18.85 -30.74 -3.20
C PRO A 104 -18.61 -31.47 -1.87
N ASP A 105 -17.38 -31.82 -1.55
CA ASP A 105 -16.98 -32.46 -0.29
C ASP A 105 -16.80 -31.44 0.87
N GLY A 106 -17.09 -30.14 0.61
CA GLY A 106 -16.89 -29.05 1.57
C GLY A 106 -15.46 -28.58 1.71
N SER A 107 -14.54 -29.06 0.86
CA SER A 107 -13.17 -28.53 0.84
C SER A 107 -13.12 -27.18 0.15
N LEU A 108 -12.29 -26.26 0.71
CA LEU A 108 -12.00 -24.93 0.18
C LEU A 108 -10.59 -24.92 -0.38
N VAL A 109 -10.45 -24.51 -1.63
CA VAL A 109 -9.14 -24.42 -2.30
C VAL A 109 -8.87 -22.97 -2.69
N CYS A 110 -7.71 -22.43 -2.28
CA CYS A 110 -7.28 -21.08 -2.65
C CYS A 110 -6.73 -21.05 -4.08
N VAL A 111 -7.37 -20.25 -4.94
CA VAL A 111 -6.95 -20.06 -6.33
C VAL A 111 -5.62 -19.32 -6.44
N SER A 112 -5.44 -18.31 -5.58
CA SER A 112 -4.23 -17.48 -5.56
C SER A 112 -4.04 -16.84 -4.20
N ARG A 113 -2.92 -17.12 -3.55
CA ARG A 113 -2.54 -16.47 -2.27
C ARG A 113 -2.46 -14.95 -2.41
N ARG A 114 -2.01 -14.45 -3.57
CA ARG A 114 -1.95 -13.02 -3.84
C ARG A 114 -3.34 -12.41 -3.85
N LEU A 115 -4.29 -13.00 -4.57
CA LEU A 115 -5.67 -12.49 -4.63
C LEU A 115 -6.36 -12.59 -3.26
N LEU A 116 -6.10 -13.66 -2.52
CA LEU A 116 -6.61 -13.83 -1.15
C LEU A 116 -6.05 -12.73 -0.23
N ARG A 117 -4.77 -12.43 -0.29
CA ARG A 117 -4.15 -11.31 0.46
C ARG A 117 -4.75 -9.97 0.04
N ASP A 118 -4.88 -9.73 -1.27
CA ASP A 118 -5.47 -8.50 -1.79
C ASP A 118 -6.93 -8.36 -1.33
N ARG A 119 -7.70 -9.45 -1.27
CA ARG A 119 -9.08 -9.45 -0.75
C ARG A 119 -9.15 -9.00 0.70
N PHE A 120 -8.23 -9.45 1.54
CA PHE A 120 -8.16 -9.10 2.95
C PHE A 120 -7.57 -7.71 3.24
N THR A 121 -6.90 -7.11 2.29
CA THR A 121 -6.27 -5.79 2.43
C THR A 121 -6.99 -4.74 1.58
N HIS A 122 -6.59 -4.55 0.36
CA HIS A 122 -7.18 -3.58 -0.56
C HIS A 122 -8.66 -3.87 -0.89
N GLY A 123 -9.02 -5.15 -0.91
CA GLY A 123 -10.39 -5.60 -1.18
C GLY A 123 -11.42 -5.15 -0.14
N MET A 124 -11.02 -4.90 1.10
CA MET A 124 -11.94 -4.39 2.14
C MET A 124 -12.64 -3.09 1.76
N TYR A 125 -11.95 -2.22 1.05
CA TYR A 125 -12.58 -1.02 0.54
C TYR A 125 -13.70 -1.35 -0.44
N TRP A 126 -13.43 -2.26 -1.37
CA TRP A 126 -14.38 -2.61 -2.42
C TRP A 126 -15.60 -3.32 -1.85
N ILE A 127 -15.43 -4.10 -0.78
CA ILE A 127 -16.55 -4.70 -0.04
C ILE A 127 -17.54 -3.59 0.39
N ILE A 128 -17.04 -2.52 0.98
CA ILE A 128 -17.88 -1.40 1.42
C ILE A 128 -18.38 -0.59 0.22
N ALA A 129 -17.47 -0.19 -0.67
CA ALA A 129 -17.80 0.69 -1.79
C ALA A 129 -18.85 0.09 -2.74
N ASN A 130 -18.82 -1.23 -2.96
CA ASN A 130 -19.76 -1.94 -3.82
C ASN A 130 -21.12 -2.15 -3.13
N SER A 131 -21.20 -2.09 -1.80
CA SER A 131 -22.48 -2.14 -1.08
C SER A 131 -23.20 -0.78 -1.04
N LEU A 132 -22.53 0.31 -1.46
CA LEU A 132 -23.07 1.67 -1.44
C LEU A 132 -23.44 2.16 -2.84
N ILE A 133 -24.53 2.95 -2.93
CA ILE A 133 -25.07 3.47 -4.18
C ILE A 133 -25.08 5.00 -4.13
N GLY A 134 -24.86 5.64 -5.29
CA GLY A 134 -25.01 7.07 -5.49
C GLY A 134 -24.15 7.92 -4.54
N ASN A 135 -24.76 8.91 -3.88
CA ASN A 135 -24.06 9.85 -3.02
C ASN A 135 -23.39 9.20 -1.81
N ALA A 136 -23.94 8.11 -1.28
CA ALA A 136 -23.34 7.38 -0.16
C ALA A 136 -21.95 6.82 -0.51
N ARG A 137 -21.79 6.34 -1.75
CA ARG A 137 -20.50 5.87 -2.27
C ARG A 137 -19.47 7.00 -2.37
N ASN A 138 -19.90 8.17 -2.88
CA ASN A 138 -19.02 9.35 -2.98
C ASN A 138 -18.59 9.84 -1.60
N THR A 139 -19.52 9.92 -0.65
CA THR A 139 -19.23 10.29 0.75
C THR A 139 -18.23 9.33 1.39
N PHE A 140 -18.41 8.02 1.18
CA PHE A 140 -17.46 7.02 1.67
C PHE A 140 -16.09 7.16 1.04
N THR A 141 -16.01 7.42 -0.26
CA THR A 141 -14.74 7.61 -0.98
C THR A 141 -13.96 8.81 -0.44
N ASN A 142 -14.64 9.95 -0.20
CA ASN A 142 -14.03 11.14 0.38
C ASN A 142 -13.55 10.88 1.82
N PHE A 143 -14.40 10.30 2.66
CA PHE A 143 -14.04 9.89 4.02
C PHE A 143 -12.85 8.94 4.05
N PHE A 144 -12.80 7.98 3.12
CA PHE A 144 -11.67 7.07 3.04
C PHE A 144 -10.36 7.81 2.65
N GLY A 145 -10.45 8.84 1.82
CA GLY A 145 -9.33 9.74 1.51
C GLY A 145 -8.75 10.37 2.76
N GLU A 146 -9.60 10.93 3.61
CA GLU A 146 -9.21 11.53 4.90
C GLU A 146 -8.58 10.50 5.86
N VAL A 147 -9.14 9.29 5.91
CA VAL A 147 -8.58 8.19 6.72
C VAL A 147 -7.20 7.76 6.23
N PHE A 148 -7.00 7.71 4.90
CA PHE A 148 -5.73 7.37 4.30
C PHE A 148 -4.67 8.44 4.60
N GLU A 149 -4.97 9.72 4.36
CA GLU A 149 -4.10 10.85 4.69
C GLU A 149 -3.70 10.82 6.18
N GLU A 150 -4.67 10.63 7.08
CA GLU A 150 -4.41 10.52 8.52
C GLU A 150 -3.53 9.32 8.87
N TYR A 151 -3.68 8.19 8.17
CA TYR A 151 -2.83 7.02 8.37
C TYR A 151 -1.38 7.32 7.99
N ILE A 152 -1.15 7.90 6.80
CA ILE A 152 0.17 8.30 6.34
C ILE A 152 0.81 9.32 7.31
N ARG A 153 0.02 10.31 7.74
CA ARG A 153 0.45 11.28 8.73
C ARG A 153 0.93 10.63 10.03
N ARG A 154 0.22 9.64 10.53
CA ARG A 154 0.62 8.88 11.74
C ARG A 154 1.89 8.07 11.55
N CYS A 155 2.09 7.44 10.39
CA CYS A 155 3.33 6.73 10.08
C CYS A 155 4.52 7.69 10.15
N MET A 156 4.42 8.86 9.53
CA MET A 156 5.49 9.85 9.51
C MET A 156 5.76 10.45 10.90
N LEU A 157 4.74 10.75 11.68
CA LEU A 157 4.90 11.25 13.04
C LEU A 157 5.60 10.25 13.97
N ARG A 158 5.36 8.96 13.82
CA ARG A 158 6.01 7.94 14.66
C ARG A 158 7.51 7.81 14.37
N SER A 159 7.90 7.94 13.09
CA SER A 159 9.30 7.77 12.68
C SER A 159 10.12 9.04 12.83
N LEU A 160 9.52 10.20 12.59
CA LEU A 160 10.23 11.47 12.42
C LEU A 160 9.92 12.51 13.50
N GLY A 161 8.85 12.29 14.27
CA GLY A 161 8.47 13.17 15.37
C GLY A 161 8.39 14.64 14.94
N ARG A 162 9.25 15.49 15.55
CA ARG A 162 9.27 16.93 15.27
C ARG A 162 9.75 17.30 13.86
N GLY A 163 10.40 16.39 13.13
CA GLY A 163 10.83 16.60 11.74
C GLY A 163 9.69 16.47 10.72
N PHE A 164 8.49 16.05 11.14
CA PHE A 164 7.32 15.95 10.27
C PHE A 164 6.32 17.06 10.57
N HIS A 165 5.90 17.78 9.53
CA HIS A 165 4.89 18.82 9.57
C HIS A 165 3.69 18.40 8.72
N ALA A 166 2.54 18.22 9.38
CA ALA A 166 1.29 17.87 8.70
C ALA A 166 0.62 19.12 8.12
N ARG A 167 -0.02 18.98 6.96
CA ARG A 167 -0.85 20.02 6.33
C ARG A 167 -0.11 21.34 6.24
N VAL A 168 0.94 21.35 5.44
CA VAL A 168 1.76 22.55 5.22
C VAL A 168 0.93 23.61 4.51
N THR A 169 0.83 24.78 5.12
CA THR A 169 0.13 25.95 4.56
C THR A 169 1.14 27.07 4.24
N TYR A 170 0.77 28.01 3.38
CA TYR A 170 1.59 29.19 3.11
C TYR A 170 0.75 30.46 3.06
N GLY A 171 1.39 31.59 3.48
CA GLY A 171 0.77 32.91 3.47
C GLY A 171 -0.50 33.02 4.31
N PRO A 172 -1.36 34.01 4.04
CA PRO A 172 -2.60 34.18 4.78
C PRO A 172 -3.69 33.18 4.41
N ARG A 173 -3.45 32.31 3.45
CA ARG A 173 -4.43 31.30 3.00
C ARG A 173 -4.38 30.08 3.89
N THR A 174 -5.53 29.64 4.37
CA THR A 174 -5.71 28.47 5.23
C THR A 174 -5.76 27.15 4.48
N ARG A 175 -5.62 27.15 3.15
CA ARG A 175 -5.63 25.90 2.37
C ARG A 175 -4.30 25.18 2.51
N PRO A 176 -4.30 23.88 2.85
CA PRO A 176 -3.11 23.06 2.81
C PRO A 176 -2.52 23.10 1.40
N LEU A 177 -1.20 23.23 1.31
CA LEU A 177 -0.47 23.20 0.07
C LEU A 177 -0.10 21.77 -0.31
N VAL A 178 0.32 21.00 0.70
CA VAL A 178 0.61 19.56 0.62
C VAL A 178 0.20 18.90 1.94
N ASP A 179 -0.01 17.60 1.91
CA ASP A 179 -0.47 16.81 3.07
C ASP A 179 0.58 16.69 4.17
N GLY A 180 1.86 16.79 3.81
CA GLY A 180 2.93 16.73 4.78
C GLY A 180 4.29 17.17 4.25
N ALA A 181 5.19 17.50 5.19
CA ALA A 181 6.57 17.80 4.90
C ALA A 181 7.52 17.16 5.91
N LEU A 182 8.66 16.64 5.43
CA LEU A 182 9.76 16.16 6.24
C LEU A 182 10.88 17.20 6.15
N VAL A 183 11.34 17.68 7.28
CA VAL A 183 12.27 18.81 7.33
C VAL A 183 13.58 18.41 8.00
N THR A 184 14.66 18.77 7.38
CA THR A 184 16.01 18.84 7.96
C THR A 184 16.67 20.17 7.61
N PRO A 185 17.81 20.54 8.20
CA PRO A 185 18.45 21.82 7.93
C PRO A 185 18.76 22.10 6.46
N ARG A 186 18.89 21.07 5.60
CA ARG A 186 19.26 21.20 4.20
C ARG A 186 18.34 20.49 3.22
N SER A 187 17.28 19.85 3.72
CA SER A 187 16.40 19.03 2.89
C SER A 187 14.95 19.18 3.32
N LEU A 188 14.08 19.29 2.34
CA LEU A 188 12.63 19.36 2.49
C LEU A 188 11.99 18.30 1.60
N ALA A 189 11.37 17.27 2.16
CA ALA A 189 10.49 16.43 1.38
C ALA A 189 9.06 16.95 1.51
N LEU A 190 8.39 17.15 0.38
CA LEU A 190 6.98 17.50 0.30
C LEU A 190 6.20 16.27 -0.11
N MET A 191 5.14 15.95 0.61
CA MET A 191 4.38 14.72 0.45
C MET A 191 2.94 15.02 0.09
N GLU A 192 2.47 14.37 -0.95
CA GLU A 192 1.08 14.39 -1.37
C GLU A 192 0.51 12.98 -1.36
N SER A 193 -0.61 12.78 -0.68
CA SER A 193 -1.26 11.48 -0.49
C SER A 193 -2.52 11.40 -1.34
N LYS A 194 -2.59 10.42 -2.23
CA LYS A 194 -3.75 10.18 -3.10
C LYS A 194 -4.37 8.83 -2.78
N ALA A 195 -5.52 8.85 -2.11
CA ALA A 195 -6.35 7.65 -1.92
C ALA A 195 -7.01 7.19 -3.23
N ALA A 196 -6.64 7.83 -4.34
CA ALA A 196 -7.13 7.49 -5.65
C ALA A 196 -6.85 6.02 -5.96
N ARG A 197 -7.85 5.38 -6.50
CA ARG A 197 -7.80 3.98 -6.89
C ARG A 197 -7.81 3.91 -8.38
N LEU A 198 -6.97 3.04 -8.86
CA LEU A 198 -7.10 2.61 -10.23
C LEU A 198 -8.55 2.16 -10.43
N LEU A 199 -9.22 2.71 -11.44
CA LEU A 199 -10.59 2.33 -11.74
C LEU A 199 -10.70 0.80 -11.70
N LEU A 200 -11.72 0.29 -11.02
CA LEU A 200 -11.93 -1.15 -10.91
C LEU A 200 -11.89 -1.82 -12.30
N ARG A 201 -12.48 -1.18 -13.31
CA ARG A 201 -12.40 -1.60 -14.71
C ARG A 201 -10.97 -1.74 -15.24
N ALA A 202 -10.10 -0.82 -14.93
CA ALA A 202 -8.70 -0.89 -15.36
C ALA A 202 -7.96 -2.06 -14.71
N ARG A 203 -8.32 -2.43 -13.49
CA ARG A 203 -7.75 -3.60 -12.79
C ARG A 203 -8.38 -4.93 -13.24
N GLU A 204 -9.68 -4.94 -13.54
CA GLU A 204 -10.46 -6.15 -13.81
C GLU A 204 -10.52 -6.49 -15.30
N ILE A 205 -10.54 -5.49 -16.17
CA ILE A 205 -10.71 -5.66 -17.61
C ILE A 205 -9.46 -5.34 -18.40
N GLY A 206 -8.42 -4.77 -17.73
CA GLY A 206 -7.17 -4.38 -18.40
C GLY A 206 -7.37 -3.31 -19.48
N ALA A 207 -8.41 -2.47 -19.35
CA ALA A 207 -8.67 -1.36 -20.26
C ALA A 207 -7.51 -0.34 -20.14
N GLU A 208 -6.53 -0.45 -21.00
CA GLU A 208 -5.31 0.36 -21.00
C GLU A 208 -5.61 1.87 -20.97
N ALA A 209 -6.60 2.31 -21.76
CA ALA A 209 -7.01 3.72 -21.81
C ALA A 209 -7.57 4.20 -20.46
N ASP A 210 -8.39 3.39 -19.76
CA ASP A 210 -8.97 3.72 -18.46
C ASP A 210 -7.89 3.74 -17.38
N LEU A 211 -6.92 2.82 -17.46
CA LEU A 211 -5.76 2.78 -16.57
C LEU A 211 -4.90 4.02 -16.75
N GLN A 212 -4.56 4.34 -17.99
CA GLN A 212 -3.76 5.50 -18.34
C GLN A 212 -4.44 6.80 -17.85
N ALA A 213 -5.70 7.01 -18.19
CA ALA A 213 -6.46 8.21 -17.77
C ALA A 213 -6.54 8.35 -16.24
N SER A 214 -6.71 7.23 -15.53
CA SER A 214 -6.73 7.24 -14.05
C SER A 214 -5.40 7.61 -13.45
N VAL A 215 -4.32 7.03 -13.96
CA VAL A 215 -2.95 7.30 -13.51
C VAL A 215 -2.56 8.73 -13.84
N GLU A 216 -2.81 9.20 -15.08
CA GLU A 216 -2.52 10.58 -15.51
C GLU A 216 -3.16 11.59 -14.58
N ARG A 217 -4.47 11.48 -14.33
CA ARG A 217 -5.18 12.41 -13.44
C ARG A 217 -4.56 12.44 -12.04
N VAL A 218 -4.29 11.29 -11.43
CA VAL A 218 -3.74 11.21 -10.06
C VAL A 218 -2.35 11.83 -9.99
N LEU A 219 -1.49 11.52 -10.97
CA LEU A 219 -0.13 12.03 -11.01
C LEU A 219 -0.08 13.53 -11.33
N GLU A 220 -0.89 14.00 -12.27
CA GLU A 220 -0.96 15.43 -12.63
C GLU A 220 -1.45 16.30 -11.46
N GLU A 221 -2.51 15.88 -10.77
CA GLU A 221 -3.03 16.58 -9.59
C GLU A 221 -1.97 16.65 -8.47
N ALA A 222 -1.31 15.53 -8.17
CA ALA A 222 -0.27 15.48 -7.15
C ALA A 222 0.97 16.29 -7.55
N ALA A 223 1.39 16.21 -8.82
CA ALA A 223 2.51 16.97 -9.34
C ALA A 223 2.28 18.48 -9.26
N ALA A 224 1.08 18.94 -9.58
CA ALA A 224 0.72 20.36 -9.48
C ALA A 224 0.81 20.87 -8.03
N GLN A 225 0.27 20.13 -7.06
CA GLN A 225 0.31 20.47 -5.63
C GLN A 225 1.76 20.50 -5.12
N LEU A 226 2.57 19.48 -5.46
CA LEU A 226 3.98 19.44 -5.10
C LEU A 226 4.79 20.58 -5.72
N ALA A 227 4.52 20.91 -6.99
CA ALA A 227 5.18 22.02 -7.67
C ALA A 227 4.86 23.38 -7.02
N ASP A 228 3.61 23.60 -6.63
CA ASP A 228 3.20 24.80 -5.89
C ASP A 228 3.90 24.85 -4.53
N GLY A 229 4.04 23.70 -3.84
CA GLY A 229 4.78 23.58 -2.60
C GLY A 229 6.26 23.91 -2.73
N ILE A 230 6.90 23.39 -3.77
CA ILE A 230 8.31 23.68 -4.06
C ILE A 230 8.50 25.16 -4.35
N ARG A 231 7.63 25.75 -5.18
CA ARG A 231 7.68 27.19 -5.51
C ARG A 231 7.52 28.03 -4.25
N ALA A 232 6.51 27.74 -3.41
CA ALA A 232 6.31 28.43 -2.15
C ALA A 232 7.54 28.34 -1.22
N GLY A 233 8.23 27.19 -1.23
CA GLY A 233 9.49 27.01 -0.50
C GLY A 233 10.63 27.84 -1.08
N GLN A 234 10.80 27.86 -2.39
CA GLN A 234 11.81 28.66 -3.09
C GLN A 234 11.59 30.16 -2.89
N ASP A 235 10.34 30.60 -2.85
CA ASP A 235 9.93 31.98 -2.59
C ASP A 235 9.99 32.38 -1.10
N GLY A 236 10.43 31.47 -0.20
CA GLY A 236 10.52 31.72 1.24
C GLY A 236 9.16 31.83 1.95
N GLN A 237 8.09 31.36 1.33
CA GLN A 237 6.72 31.48 1.85
C GLN A 237 6.36 30.40 2.86
N LEU A 238 7.17 29.32 2.99
CA LEU A 238 6.97 28.23 3.96
C LEU A 238 7.55 28.64 5.32
N VAL A 239 6.88 29.58 5.96
CA VAL A 239 7.31 30.13 7.25
C VAL A 239 7.32 29.03 8.32
N GLY A 240 8.40 28.98 9.12
CA GLY A 240 8.55 28.02 10.22
C GLY A 240 9.14 26.65 9.84
N LEU A 241 9.35 26.40 8.54
CA LEU A 241 10.01 25.15 8.09
C LEU A 241 11.55 25.30 7.95
N GLY A 242 12.13 26.48 8.18
CA GLY A 242 13.56 26.71 8.06
C GLY A 242 14.09 26.53 6.63
N VAL A 243 13.24 26.78 5.63
CA VAL A 243 13.59 26.64 4.21
C VAL A 243 14.40 27.85 3.76
N HIS A 244 15.47 27.61 3.01
CA HIS A 244 16.36 28.65 2.45
C HIS A 244 16.87 28.26 1.06
N GLY A 245 17.58 29.15 0.37
CA GLY A 245 17.96 28.99 -1.04
C GLY A 245 18.76 27.72 -1.40
N GLU A 246 19.48 27.14 -0.43
CA GLU A 246 20.24 25.89 -0.64
C GLU A 246 19.46 24.63 -0.32
N THR A 247 18.18 24.74 0.07
CA THR A 247 17.33 23.60 0.43
C THR A 247 17.15 22.66 -0.77
N ARG A 248 17.34 21.37 -0.55
CA ARG A 248 17.06 20.30 -1.52
C ARG A 248 15.64 19.82 -1.34
N TYR A 249 14.88 19.78 -2.41
CA TYR A 249 13.49 19.34 -2.42
C TYR A 249 13.38 17.89 -2.86
N TYR A 250 12.59 17.11 -2.13
CA TYR A 250 12.28 15.70 -2.39
C TYR A 250 10.76 15.56 -2.53
N PRO A 251 10.20 15.68 -3.72
CA PRO A 251 8.76 15.46 -3.92
C PRO A 251 8.41 13.97 -3.77
N ILE A 252 7.37 13.70 -2.99
CA ILE A 252 6.89 12.33 -2.70
C ILE A 252 5.40 12.27 -3.02
N ILE A 253 4.99 11.29 -3.82
CA ILE A 253 3.57 10.95 -4.04
C ILE A 253 3.31 9.61 -3.39
N VAL A 254 2.31 9.58 -2.51
CA VAL A 254 1.88 8.35 -1.84
C VAL A 254 0.50 7.95 -2.36
N THR A 255 0.38 6.76 -2.93
CA THR A 255 -0.89 6.21 -3.39
C THR A 255 -1.36 5.08 -2.48
N TYR A 256 -2.67 4.92 -2.34
CA TYR A 256 -3.21 3.77 -1.60
C TYR A 256 -2.94 2.47 -2.34
N ASP A 257 -3.36 2.39 -3.58
CA ASP A 257 -3.05 1.25 -4.45
C ASP A 257 -1.63 1.38 -5.03
N PRO A 258 -0.87 0.29 -5.10
CA PRO A 258 0.41 0.31 -5.79
C PRO A 258 0.19 0.61 -7.28
N LEU A 259 0.90 1.60 -7.79
CA LEU A 259 0.94 1.85 -9.23
C LEU A 259 1.71 0.72 -9.93
N PRO A 260 1.34 0.32 -11.16
CA PRO A 260 2.13 -0.60 -11.96
C PRO A 260 3.60 -0.15 -12.03
N ALA A 261 4.52 -1.07 -11.79
CA ALA A 261 5.94 -0.72 -11.61
C ALA A 261 6.85 -1.51 -12.57
N HIS A 262 6.43 -1.63 -13.83
CA HIS A 262 7.28 -2.13 -14.90
C HIS A 262 7.97 -0.97 -15.65
N PRO A 263 9.08 -1.18 -16.37
CA PRO A 263 9.88 -0.10 -16.97
C PRO A 263 9.07 0.88 -17.83
N PHE A 264 8.17 0.38 -18.67
CA PHE A 264 7.32 1.25 -19.51
C PHE A 264 6.37 2.14 -18.70
N ALA A 265 5.83 1.62 -17.59
CA ALA A 265 4.97 2.42 -16.72
C ALA A 265 5.76 3.53 -16.04
N LEU A 266 6.97 3.24 -15.56
CA LEU A 266 7.83 4.24 -14.92
C LEU A 266 8.25 5.35 -15.90
N GLU A 267 8.51 5.00 -17.15
CA GLU A 267 8.78 5.97 -18.19
C GLU A 267 7.55 6.84 -18.53
N LEU A 268 6.36 6.23 -18.55
CA LEU A 268 5.11 6.97 -18.70
C LEU A 268 4.91 7.95 -17.53
N TYR A 269 5.17 7.50 -16.30
CA TYR A 269 5.06 8.37 -15.12
C TYR A 269 6.04 9.55 -15.16
N ASP A 270 7.29 9.31 -15.55
CA ASP A 270 8.25 10.40 -15.75
C ASP A 270 7.73 11.40 -16.79
N ARG A 271 7.18 10.95 -17.93
CA ARG A 271 6.59 11.84 -18.94
C ARG A 271 5.42 12.66 -18.39
N ILE A 272 4.55 12.07 -17.57
CA ILE A 272 3.43 12.79 -16.96
C ILE A 272 3.93 13.81 -15.95
N LEU A 273 4.78 13.38 -15.01
CA LEU A 273 5.26 14.20 -13.91
C LEU A 273 6.11 15.40 -14.34
N TYR A 274 6.82 15.29 -15.47
CA TYR A 274 7.73 16.32 -15.96
C TYR A 274 7.26 17.00 -17.26
N ARG A 275 6.03 16.74 -17.69
CA ARG A 275 5.46 17.26 -18.96
C ARG A 275 5.62 18.76 -19.11
N ASP A 276 5.39 19.52 -18.05
CA ASP A 276 5.40 20.98 -18.04
C ASP A 276 6.63 21.59 -17.32
N GLY A 277 7.61 20.76 -16.94
CA GLY A 277 8.85 21.20 -16.29
C GLY A 277 8.70 21.72 -14.86
N ARG A 278 7.48 21.74 -14.28
CA ARG A 278 7.21 22.33 -12.95
C ARG A 278 7.98 21.66 -11.81
N LEU A 279 8.25 20.35 -11.92
CA LEU A 279 9.01 19.57 -10.94
C LEU A 279 10.50 19.49 -11.30
N GLY A 280 10.97 20.30 -12.25
CA GLY A 280 12.39 20.43 -12.62
C GLY A 280 13.11 21.48 -11.79
N GLY A 281 14.44 21.37 -11.73
CA GLY A 281 15.29 22.35 -11.06
C GLY A 281 16.52 21.73 -10.40
N ALA A 282 17.60 22.50 -10.27
CA ALA A 282 18.89 22.02 -9.75
C ALA A 282 18.79 21.44 -8.33
N ASN A 283 17.93 22.02 -7.50
CA ASN A 283 17.73 21.60 -6.11
C ASN A 283 16.52 20.67 -5.93
N VAL A 284 15.79 20.31 -7.00
CA VAL A 284 14.65 19.41 -6.95
C VAL A 284 15.09 18.02 -7.36
N ARG A 285 14.84 17.04 -6.51
CA ARG A 285 15.10 15.63 -6.80
C ARG A 285 13.94 15.04 -7.59
N PRO A 286 14.16 13.94 -8.32
CA PRO A 286 13.06 13.24 -8.98
C PRO A 286 11.97 12.86 -8.00
N VAL A 287 10.72 12.77 -8.48
CA VAL A 287 9.58 12.35 -7.66
C VAL A 287 9.78 10.91 -7.16
N THR A 288 9.53 10.69 -5.89
CA THR A 288 9.48 9.36 -5.31
C THR A 288 8.02 8.89 -5.26
N LEU A 289 7.70 7.84 -6.01
CA LEU A 289 6.40 7.19 -5.95
C LEU A 289 6.44 6.10 -4.88
N MET A 290 5.49 6.15 -3.95
CA MET A 290 5.32 5.22 -2.85
C MET A 290 3.88 4.74 -2.77
N ASN A 291 3.66 3.58 -2.18
CA ASN A 291 2.36 3.14 -1.71
C ASN A 291 2.36 3.01 -0.17
N THR A 292 1.26 2.59 0.42
CA THR A 292 1.13 2.41 1.88
C THR A 292 2.25 1.55 2.47
N ARG A 293 2.57 0.43 1.85
CA ARG A 293 3.63 -0.49 2.31
C ARG A 293 5.02 0.14 2.24
N ASP A 294 5.25 0.97 1.23
CA ASP A 294 6.52 1.69 1.07
C ASP A 294 6.71 2.72 2.17
N VAL A 295 5.63 3.41 2.57
CA VAL A 295 5.63 4.35 3.71
C VAL A 295 5.88 3.62 5.03
N GLU A 296 5.26 2.48 5.25
CA GLU A 296 5.50 1.63 6.43
C GLU A 296 6.94 1.12 6.49
N SER A 297 7.53 0.80 5.33
CA SER A 297 8.94 0.43 5.22
C SER A 297 9.86 1.61 5.52
N LEU A 298 9.55 2.80 5.00
CA LEU A 298 10.29 4.03 5.29
C LEU A 298 10.21 4.37 6.79
N GLU A 299 9.03 4.24 7.41
CA GLU A 299 8.85 4.38 8.87
C GLU A 299 9.82 3.48 9.65
N ALA A 300 9.90 2.19 9.29
CA ALA A 300 10.77 1.24 9.94
C ALA A 300 12.27 1.55 9.72
N ILE A 301 12.65 1.95 8.50
CA ILE A 301 14.02 2.26 8.11
C ILE A 301 14.53 3.49 8.86
N VAL A 302 13.74 4.55 8.89
CA VAL A 302 14.08 5.80 9.59
C VAL A 302 14.04 5.59 11.11
N GLY A 303 13.05 4.87 11.62
CA GLY A 303 12.99 4.46 13.02
C GLY A 303 14.20 3.60 13.45
N GLY A 304 14.80 2.87 12.52
CA GLY A 304 16.06 2.11 12.69
C GLY A 304 17.34 2.96 12.61
N GLY A 305 17.24 4.28 12.39
CA GLY A 305 18.35 5.23 12.41
C GLY A 305 18.96 5.57 11.04
N GLU A 306 18.34 5.20 9.94
CA GLU A 306 18.76 5.68 8.61
C GLU A 306 18.23 7.11 8.42
N GLU A 307 19.09 8.00 7.94
CA GLU A 307 18.69 9.38 7.63
C GLU A 307 17.88 9.42 6.33
N TRP A 308 16.63 9.89 6.40
CA TRP A 308 15.71 9.88 5.25
C TRP A 308 16.25 10.67 4.02
N PRO A 309 16.95 11.81 4.17
CA PRO A 309 17.46 12.53 2.99
C PRO A 309 18.50 11.72 2.23
N ASP A 310 19.42 11.05 2.95
CA ASP A 310 20.44 10.21 2.35
C ASP A 310 19.85 8.97 1.71
N PHE A 311 18.84 8.37 2.34
CA PHE A 311 18.13 7.22 1.80
C PHE A 311 17.42 7.57 0.48
N LEU A 312 16.65 8.65 0.45
CA LEU A 312 15.98 9.11 -0.77
C LEU A 312 16.97 9.61 -1.82
N PHE A 313 18.04 10.29 -1.44
CA PHE A 313 19.08 10.70 -2.37
C PHE A 313 19.67 9.49 -3.12
N ARG A 314 19.97 8.41 -2.42
CA ARG A 314 20.50 7.18 -3.05
C ARG A 314 19.48 6.51 -3.97
N LYS A 315 18.17 6.55 -3.63
CA LYS A 315 17.08 6.07 -4.49
C LYS A 315 17.11 6.74 -5.88
N HIS A 316 17.51 8.01 -5.94
CA HIS A 316 17.54 8.79 -7.19
C HIS A 316 18.86 8.73 -7.94
N THR A 317 19.82 7.91 -7.51
CA THR A 317 21.03 7.62 -8.31
C THR A 317 20.67 6.81 -9.58
N PRO A 318 21.46 6.90 -10.65
CA PRO A 318 21.18 6.18 -11.91
C PRO A 318 20.90 4.68 -11.73
N ARG A 319 21.58 4.05 -10.76
CA ARG A 319 21.39 2.62 -10.44
C ARG A 319 19.99 2.29 -9.96
N TYR A 320 19.36 3.18 -9.18
CA TYR A 320 18.11 2.87 -8.46
C TYR A 320 16.91 3.68 -8.93
N ARG A 321 17.11 4.70 -9.77
CA ARG A 321 16.05 5.63 -10.19
C ARG A 321 14.80 4.94 -10.68
N TYR A 322 14.95 3.94 -11.54
CA TYR A 322 13.85 3.21 -12.16
C TYR A 322 13.48 1.91 -11.43
N LEU A 323 14.03 1.64 -10.26
CA LEU A 323 13.50 0.56 -9.42
C LEU A 323 12.25 1.05 -8.69
N PRO A 324 11.19 0.24 -8.60
CA PRO A 324 10.11 0.47 -7.64
C PRO A 324 10.67 0.66 -6.23
N PHE A 325 9.99 1.47 -5.40
CA PHE A 325 10.54 1.80 -4.08
C PHE A 325 10.80 0.55 -3.23
N HIS A 326 9.86 -0.41 -3.22
CA HIS A 326 10.04 -1.66 -2.49
C HIS A 326 11.26 -2.48 -2.97
N ASN A 327 11.52 -2.53 -4.29
CA ASN A 327 12.69 -3.22 -4.81
C ASN A 327 13.98 -2.53 -4.39
N TYR A 328 14.02 -1.20 -4.39
CA TYR A 328 15.13 -0.44 -3.86
C TYR A 328 15.37 -0.75 -2.38
N VAL A 329 14.32 -0.85 -1.57
CA VAL A 329 14.40 -1.23 -0.17
C VAL A 329 15.00 -2.64 -0.01
N TYR A 330 14.55 -3.62 -0.78
CA TYR A 330 15.11 -4.99 -0.75
C TYR A 330 16.60 -5.03 -1.14
N GLU A 331 16.99 -4.26 -2.16
CA GLU A 331 18.41 -4.13 -2.54
C GLU A 331 19.28 -3.54 -1.42
N ARG A 332 18.72 -2.59 -0.67
CA ARG A 332 19.42 -1.94 0.46
C ARG A 332 19.49 -2.79 1.71
N PHE A 333 18.52 -3.65 1.92
CA PHE A 333 18.38 -4.51 3.09
C PHE A 333 18.28 -5.98 2.71
N PRO A 334 19.32 -6.60 2.12
CA PRO A 334 19.28 -8.00 1.67
C PRO A 334 19.10 -9.00 2.83
N GLY A 335 19.37 -8.60 4.05
CA GLY A 335 19.09 -9.37 5.28
C GLY A 335 17.68 -9.19 5.83
N GLY A 336 16.80 -8.53 5.09
CA GLY A 336 15.44 -8.22 5.50
C GLY A 336 15.25 -6.74 5.88
N ILE A 337 14.04 -6.25 5.64
CA ILE A 337 13.63 -4.90 6.00
C ILE A 337 13.48 -4.82 7.53
N PRO A 338 13.91 -3.72 8.19
CA PRO A 338 13.66 -3.53 9.61
C PRO A 338 12.19 -3.73 9.94
N LYS A 339 11.89 -4.48 10.99
CA LYS A 339 10.51 -4.70 11.43
C LYS A 339 9.93 -3.38 11.93
N ASN A 340 8.73 -3.05 11.47
CA ASN A 340 7.99 -1.91 11.99
C ASN A 340 7.39 -2.29 13.36
N PRO A 341 7.83 -1.68 14.48
CA PRO A 341 7.38 -2.09 15.82
C PRO A 341 5.90 -1.85 16.04
N TYR A 342 5.36 -0.80 15.45
CA TYR A 342 3.93 -0.48 15.54
C TYR A 342 3.08 -1.54 14.85
N LEU A 343 3.44 -1.93 13.62
CA LEU A 343 2.73 -2.98 12.90
C LEU A 343 2.87 -4.33 13.62
N ALA A 344 4.06 -4.67 14.09
CA ALA A 344 4.29 -5.89 14.85
C ALA A 344 3.39 -5.97 16.10
N ALA A 345 3.27 -4.85 16.84
CA ALA A 345 2.38 -4.79 18.02
C ALA A 345 0.89 -4.93 17.63
N ARG A 346 0.48 -4.35 16.49
CA ARG A 346 -0.91 -4.49 15.98
C ARG A 346 -1.21 -5.92 15.54
N TRP A 347 -0.30 -6.54 14.81
CA TRP A 347 -0.45 -7.93 14.39
C TRP A 347 -0.50 -8.89 15.57
N ARG A 348 0.33 -8.68 16.62
CA ARG A 348 0.26 -9.45 17.86
C ARG A 348 -1.13 -9.37 18.48
N ARG A 349 -1.69 -8.16 18.60
CA ARG A 349 -3.04 -7.96 19.14
C ARG A 349 -4.11 -8.69 18.32
N VAL A 350 -4.01 -8.69 16.99
CA VAL A 350 -4.92 -9.47 16.13
C VAL A 350 -4.76 -10.96 16.38
N GLY A 351 -3.53 -11.46 16.50
CA GLY A 351 -3.26 -12.84 16.86
C GLY A 351 -3.84 -13.27 18.22
N GLU A 352 -3.76 -12.38 19.22
CA GLU A 352 -4.37 -12.61 20.53
C GLU A 352 -5.91 -12.74 20.46
N MET A 353 -6.56 -11.96 19.59
CA MET A 353 -8.02 -12.04 19.37
C MET A 353 -8.48 -13.41 18.86
N ILE A 354 -7.65 -14.14 18.12
CA ILE A 354 -7.96 -15.49 17.65
C ILE A 354 -7.34 -16.60 18.50
N GLY A 355 -6.73 -16.25 19.63
CA GLY A 355 -6.10 -17.21 20.55
C GLY A 355 -4.71 -17.68 20.11
N MET A 356 -4.09 -17.04 19.12
CA MET A 356 -2.73 -17.36 18.69
C MET A 356 -1.68 -16.64 19.55
N ARG A 357 -0.72 -17.37 20.07
CA ARG A 357 0.50 -16.82 20.68
C ARG A 357 1.59 -16.67 19.60
N LEU A 358 1.62 -15.55 18.92
CA LEU A 358 2.47 -15.37 17.75
C LEU A 358 3.92 -15.01 18.05
N PHE A 359 4.22 -14.39 19.20
CA PHE A 359 5.59 -13.99 19.54
C PHE A 359 5.80 -14.09 21.05
N ALA A 360 6.85 -14.79 21.44
CA ALA A 360 7.16 -15.03 22.85
C ALA A 360 7.77 -13.81 23.54
N GLU A 361 8.43 -12.88 22.78
CA GLU A 361 9.16 -11.75 23.36
C GLU A 361 8.93 -10.44 22.61
N PRO A 362 8.93 -9.28 23.31
CA PRO A 362 8.92 -7.99 22.65
C PRO A 362 10.26 -7.75 21.93
N LEU A 363 10.20 -7.25 20.69
CA LEU A 363 11.38 -6.84 19.93
C LEU A 363 12.09 -5.70 20.68
N THR A 364 13.36 -5.89 21.02
CA THR A 364 14.20 -4.85 21.62
C THR A 364 14.83 -3.98 20.54
N ALA A 365 15.21 -2.75 20.88
CA ALA A 365 15.88 -1.83 19.95
C ALA A 365 17.21 -2.38 19.38
N ALA A 366 17.78 -3.42 20.00
CA ALA A 366 19.00 -4.09 19.56
C ALA A 366 18.81 -5.00 18.33
N GLU A 367 17.56 -5.38 18.01
CA GLU A 367 17.23 -6.28 16.90
C GLU A 367 17.07 -5.57 15.54
N TYR A 368 17.27 -4.24 15.50
CA TYR A 368 17.34 -3.52 14.23
C TYR A 368 18.69 -3.78 13.54
N PRO A 369 18.74 -4.43 12.39
CA PRO A 369 20.00 -4.58 11.65
C PRO A 369 20.50 -3.19 11.25
N ARG A 370 21.62 -2.75 11.85
CA ARG A 370 22.27 -1.49 11.45
C ARG A 370 22.66 -1.58 9.97
N PRO A 371 22.33 -0.59 9.13
CA PRO A 371 22.74 -0.59 7.74
C PRO A 371 24.27 -0.74 7.66
N ARG A 372 24.74 -1.73 6.90
CA ARG A 372 26.17 -1.90 6.66
C ARG A 372 26.69 -0.63 5.98
N ARG A 373 27.47 0.18 6.71
CA ARG A 373 28.27 1.27 6.09
C ARG A 373 29.12 0.62 5.01
N MET A 374 28.85 0.94 3.74
CA MET A 374 29.79 0.59 2.67
C MET A 374 31.13 1.24 3.01
N ARG A 375 32.11 0.45 3.47
CA ARG A 375 33.49 0.88 3.54
C ARG A 375 33.91 1.27 2.13
N GLY A 376 34.05 2.55 1.88
CA GLY A 376 34.61 3.05 0.64
C GLY A 376 35.92 2.32 0.37
N ARG A 377 35.98 1.60 -0.74
CA ARG A 377 37.26 1.12 -1.28
C ARG A 377 38.11 2.35 -1.53
N ARG A 378 38.97 2.70 -0.56
CA ARG A 378 40.10 3.59 -0.82
C ARG A 378 40.92 2.94 -1.92
N GLY A 379 40.80 3.47 -3.13
CA GLY A 379 41.65 3.09 -4.27
C GLY A 379 43.12 3.26 -3.86
N ARG A 380 43.86 2.15 -3.82
CA ARG A 380 45.31 2.19 -3.86
C ARG A 380 45.68 2.79 -5.23
N ARG A 381 46.07 4.06 -5.23
CA ARG A 381 46.92 4.60 -6.31
C ARG A 381 48.27 3.88 -6.21
N ARG A 382 48.64 3.21 -7.25
CA ARG A 382 50.04 2.99 -7.67
C ARG A 382 50.20 3.69 -9.02
#